data_bf6c72367e27bf8970a4f29a7e3308ba
#
_entry.id   bf6c72367e27bf8970a4f29a7e3308ba
#
_cell.length_a   1.000
_cell.length_b   1.000
_cell.length_c   1.000
_cell.angle_alpha   90.00
_cell.angle_beta   90.00
_cell.angle_gamma   90.00
#
_symmetry.space_group_name_H-M   'P 1'
#
loop_
_entity.id
_entity.type
_entity.pdbx_description
1 polymer ?
#
loop_
_entity_poly.entity_id
_entity_poly.type
_entity_poly.pdbx_seq_one_letter_code
_entity_poly.pdbx_strand_id
1 'polypeptide(L)'
;MMPGMDGWAVLTALKADPVTADIPVIMMTIVDDKHMGFALGAADYFTKPIDWQRLSGALKKHRHSTATQSVLLVEDDPNTRDMLRRSMEKEGWTVTEAENGRIGLERLTESIPALILLDLMMPEMDGFGFMQELRTRPDARNIPVIVITAKDLTDDDRRRLNGEVARILQKGATSTDDLLAEIRSLIPHQT
;
A
#
# COMPACT_ATOMS: atom_id res chain seq x y z
N MET A 1 29.30 4.12 -15.78
CA MET A 1 29.02 5.36 -16.52
C MET A 1 27.86 5.10 -17.44
N MET A 2 26.90 6.01 -17.49
CA MET A 2 25.78 5.94 -18.45
C MET A 2 26.13 6.77 -19.69
N PRO A 3 25.84 6.32 -20.92
CA PRO A 3 26.09 7.11 -22.13
C PRO A 3 25.16 8.35 -22.16
N GLY A 4 25.72 9.52 -22.42
CA GLY A 4 25.00 10.77 -22.62
C GLY A 4 24.88 11.66 -21.38
N MET A 5 24.15 11.25 -20.35
CA MET A 5 23.99 12.00 -19.10
C MET A 5 24.48 11.15 -17.93
N ASP A 6 25.37 11.67 -17.11
CA ASP A 6 25.87 10.95 -15.93
C ASP A 6 24.89 11.07 -14.73
N GLY A 7 25.10 10.24 -13.70
CA GLY A 7 24.21 10.20 -12.54
C GLY A 7 24.18 11.51 -11.73
N TRP A 8 25.23 12.30 -11.77
CA TRP A 8 25.29 13.60 -11.11
C TRP A 8 24.41 14.64 -11.81
N ALA A 9 24.45 14.66 -13.14
CA ALA A 9 23.61 15.53 -13.95
C ALA A 9 22.11 15.16 -13.79
N VAL A 10 21.79 13.87 -13.72
CA VAL A 10 20.43 13.40 -13.44
C VAL A 10 19.96 13.84 -12.06
N LEU A 11 20.78 13.66 -11.02
CA LEU A 11 20.43 14.09 -9.66
C LEU A 11 20.20 15.60 -9.60
N THR A 12 21.09 16.39 -10.20
CA THR A 12 20.96 17.85 -10.25
C THR A 12 19.67 18.27 -10.96
N ALA A 13 19.33 17.68 -12.09
CA ALA A 13 18.10 17.96 -12.83
C ALA A 13 16.85 17.64 -12.00
N LEU A 14 16.81 16.47 -11.35
CA LEU A 14 15.69 16.06 -10.49
C LEU A 14 15.49 17.02 -9.30
N LYS A 15 16.57 17.48 -8.70
CA LYS A 15 16.52 18.38 -7.53
C LYS A 15 16.25 19.85 -7.91
N ALA A 16 16.49 20.23 -9.17
CA ALA A 16 16.19 21.57 -9.67
C ALA A 16 14.70 21.72 -10.12
N ASP A 17 14.00 20.64 -10.40
CA ASP A 17 12.60 20.66 -10.82
C ASP A 17 11.66 20.61 -9.59
N PRO A 18 10.78 21.62 -9.39
CA PRO A 18 9.86 21.65 -8.25
C PRO A 18 8.92 20.42 -8.14
N VAL A 19 8.62 19.75 -9.25
CA VAL A 19 7.76 18.56 -9.27
C VAL A 19 8.50 17.32 -8.72
N THR A 20 9.81 17.25 -8.91
CA THR A 20 10.62 16.09 -8.52
C THR A 20 11.62 16.36 -7.39
N ALA A 21 11.75 17.62 -6.95
CA ALA A 21 12.72 18.01 -5.93
C ALA A 21 12.58 17.23 -4.61
N ASP A 22 11.35 16.96 -4.20
CA ASP A 22 11.04 16.28 -2.94
C ASP A 22 11.17 14.76 -3.01
N ILE A 23 11.33 14.18 -4.22
CA ILE A 23 11.52 12.74 -4.38
C ILE A 23 12.86 12.33 -3.76
N PRO A 24 12.91 11.41 -2.79
CA PRO A 24 14.18 10.92 -2.24
C PRO A 24 14.95 10.13 -3.31
N VAL A 25 16.17 10.57 -3.63
CA VAL A 25 17.03 9.93 -4.63
C VAL A 25 18.18 9.22 -3.93
N ILE A 26 18.30 7.92 -4.17
CA ILE A 26 19.41 7.09 -3.66
C ILE A 26 20.40 6.87 -4.80
N MET A 27 21.66 7.30 -4.60
CA MET A 27 22.73 7.12 -5.58
C MET A 27 23.39 5.75 -5.40
N MET A 28 23.52 4.99 -6.50
CA MET A 28 24.22 3.70 -6.53
C MET A 28 25.32 3.73 -7.60
N THR A 29 26.58 3.75 -7.20
CA THR A 29 27.71 4.01 -8.10
C THR A 29 28.94 3.18 -7.75
N ILE A 30 29.88 3.10 -8.67
CA ILE A 30 31.23 2.53 -8.44
C ILE A 30 32.23 3.59 -7.91
N VAL A 31 31.87 4.88 -7.99
CA VAL A 31 32.71 6.00 -7.56
C VAL A 31 32.39 6.29 -6.09
N ASP A 32 33.41 6.39 -5.23
CA ASP A 32 33.26 6.73 -3.81
C ASP A 32 33.41 8.24 -3.60
N ASP A 33 32.39 9.00 -3.97
CA ASP A 33 32.30 10.45 -3.71
C ASP A 33 30.98 10.80 -3.02
N LYS A 34 30.88 10.36 -1.77
CA LYS A 34 29.68 10.55 -0.92
C LYS A 34 29.41 12.03 -0.63
N HIS A 35 30.48 12.84 -0.45
CA HIS A 35 30.33 14.26 -0.15
C HIS A 35 29.64 15.01 -1.28
N MET A 36 30.00 14.73 -2.52
CA MET A 36 29.34 15.32 -3.69
C MET A 36 27.87 14.85 -3.81
N GLY A 37 27.57 13.57 -3.55
CA GLY A 37 26.22 13.03 -3.59
C GLY A 37 25.29 13.75 -2.63
N PHE A 38 25.68 13.90 -1.37
CA PHE A 38 24.88 14.61 -0.37
C PHE A 38 24.80 16.11 -0.63
N ALA A 39 25.88 16.74 -1.12
CA ALA A 39 25.87 18.16 -1.49
C ALA A 39 24.89 18.47 -2.63
N LEU A 40 24.66 17.54 -3.54
CA LEU A 40 23.69 17.65 -4.63
C LEU A 40 22.26 17.21 -4.25
N GLY A 41 22.04 16.84 -2.97
CA GLY A 41 20.72 16.52 -2.45
C GLY A 41 20.33 15.05 -2.58
N ALA A 42 21.29 14.11 -2.72
CA ALA A 42 20.98 12.69 -2.59
C ALA A 42 20.51 12.36 -1.17
N ALA A 43 19.46 11.56 -1.06
CA ALA A 43 18.92 11.11 0.22
C ALA A 43 19.80 10.03 0.86
N ASP A 44 20.44 9.19 0.06
CA ASP A 44 21.46 8.23 0.50
C ASP A 44 22.44 7.88 -0.66
N TYR A 45 23.53 7.19 -0.32
CA TYR A 45 24.62 6.91 -1.24
C TYR A 45 25.23 5.53 -0.99
N PHE A 46 25.29 4.70 -2.03
CA PHE A 46 25.83 3.34 -1.97
C PHE A 46 26.88 3.11 -3.04
N THR A 47 28.02 2.54 -2.64
CA THR A 47 29.03 2.05 -3.57
C THR A 47 28.77 0.59 -3.94
N LYS A 48 28.99 0.23 -5.19
CA LYS A 48 28.95 -1.17 -5.64
C LYS A 48 30.23 -1.91 -5.21
N PRO A 49 30.13 -3.16 -4.71
CA PRO A 49 28.95 -4.01 -4.60
C PRO A 49 28.00 -3.56 -3.48
N ILE A 50 26.68 -3.67 -3.73
CA ILE A 50 25.66 -3.14 -2.84
C ILE A 50 25.43 -4.10 -1.67
N ASP A 51 25.53 -3.59 -0.44
CA ASP A 51 25.07 -4.25 0.77
C ASP A 51 23.52 -4.15 0.84
N TRP A 52 22.86 -5.27 0.58
CA TRP A 52 21.39 -5.35 0.54
C TRP A 52 20.72 -5.08 1.88
N GLN A 53 21.36 -5.41 3.02
CA GLN A 53 20.82 -5.12 4.35
C GLN A 53 20.82 -3.62 4.61
N ARG A 54 21.92 -2.96 4.26
CA ARG A 54 22.05 -1.52 4.39
C ARG A 54 21.14 -0.77 3.43
N LEU A 55 20.99 -1.24 2.18
CA LEU A 55 20.05 -0.66 1.22
C LEU A 55 18.59 -0.79 1.72
N SER A 56 18.21 -1.96 2.24
CA SER A 56 16.88 -2.17 2.83
C SER A 56 16.61 -1.21 3.99
N GLY A 57 17.62 -0.96 4.85
CA GLY A 57 17.52 0.01 5.94
C GLY A 57 17.35 1.45 5.44
N ALA A 58 18.08 1.84 4.41
CA ALA A 58 17.96 3.17 3.79
C ALA A 58 16.59 3.35 3.11
N LEU A 59 16.12 2.35 2.37
CA LEU A 59 14.79 2.36 1.76
C LEU A 59 13.69 2.52 2.82
N LYS A 60 13.80 1.83 3.97
CA LYS A 60 12.88 2.00 5.11
C LYS A 60 12.92 3.41 5.68
N LYS A 61 14.10 4.02 5.80
CA LYS A 61 14.30 5.37 6.33
C LYS A 61 13.74 6.45 5.40
N HIS A 62 13.86 6.27 4.09
CA HIS A 62 13.40 7.20 3.06
C HIS A 62 12.00 6.88 2.53
N ARG A 63 11.29 5.93 3.16
CA ARG A 63 9.86 5.71 2.96
C ARG A 63 9.01 6.88 3.51
N HIS A 64 9.36 8.10 3.17
CA HIS A 64 8.45 9.23 3.23
C HIS A 64 7.62 9.25 1.94
N SER A 65 6.83 8.20 1.75
CA SER A 65 5.71 8.32 0.87
C SER A 65 4.63 9.09 1.64
N THR A 66 4.26 10.23 1.14
CA THR A 66 3.01 10.93 1.45
C THR A 66 1.76 10.17 0.99
N ALA A 67 1.91 9.04 0.33
CA ALA A 67 0.88 8.00 0.30
C ALA A 67 0.94 7.31 1.67
N THR A 68 0.19 7.80 2.63
CA THR A 68 -0.08 7.13 3.90
C THR A 68 -0.43 5.69 3.56
N GLN A 69 0.35 4.72 4.08
CA GLN A 69 -0.04 3.30 4.05
C GLN A 69 -1.27 3.19 4.95
N SER A 70 -2.39 3.69 4.47
CA SER A 70 -3.66 3.69 5.17
C SER A 70 -4.53 2.58 4.61
N VAL A 71 -5.14 1.83 5.50
CA VAL A 71 -6.07 0.76 5.17
C VAL A 71 -7.40 1.02 5.88
N LEU A 72 -8.49 0.87 5.14
CA LEU A 72 -9.83 0.79 5.71
C LEU A 72 -10.15 -0.69 5.94
N LEU A 73 -10.37 -1.05 7.19
CA LEU A 73 -10.75 -2.39 7.61
C LEU A 73 -12.24 -2.42 7.94
N VAL A 74 -13.01 -3.13 7.12
CA VAL A 74 -14.47 -3.27 7.26
C VAL A 74 -14.79 -4.70 7.66
N GLU A 75 -15.13 -4.91 8.92
CA GLU A 75 -15.31 -6.22 9.57
C GLU A 75 -16.24 -6.08 10.77
N ASP A 76 -17.28 -6.88 10.88
CA ASP A 76 -18.24 -6.78 11.98
C ASP A 76 -17.80 -7.49 13.27
N ASP A 77 -17.07 -8.61 13.15
CA ASP A 77 -16.55 -9.31 14.35
C ASP A 77 -15.42 -8.53 15.02
N PRO A 78 -15.61 -8.07 16.28
CA PRO A 78 -14.65 -7.22 16.96
C PRO A 78 -13.31 -7.93 17.22
N ASN A 79 -13.29 -9.26 17.39
CA ASN A 79 -12.05 -9.99 17.66
C ASN A 79 -11.23 -10.12 16.38
N THR A 80 -11.86 -10.45 15.26
CA THR A 80 -11.23 -10.50 13.94
C THR A 80 -10.72 -9.12 13.55
N ARG A 81 -11.51 -8.08 13.77
CA ARG A 81 -11.14 -6.68 13.48
C ARG A 81 -9.91 -6.25 14.29
N ASP A 82 -9.88 -6.49 15.61
CA ASP A 82 -8.73 -6.17 16.46
C ASP A 82 -7.48 -6.95 16.06
N MET A 83 -7.61 -8.24 15.72
CA MET A 83 -6.50 -9.08 15.27
C MET A 83 -5.90 -8.53 13.96
N LEU A 84 -6.73 -8.24 12.96
CA LEU A 84 -6.28 -7.70 11.67
C LEU A 84 -5.67 -6.31 11.83
N ARG A 85 -6.30 -5.43 12.63
CA ARG A 85 -5.76 -4.11 12.94
C ARG A 85 -4.35 -4.19 13.51
N ARG A 86 -4.14 -4.98 14.57
CA ARG A 86 -2.81 -5.14 15.19
C ARG A 86 -1.77 -5.69 14.21
N SER A 87 -2.18 -6.61 13.34
CA SER A 87 -1.28 -7.19 12.34
C SER A 87 -0.86 -6.15 11.31
N MET A 88 -1.79 -5.31 10.85
CA MET A 88 -1.52 -4.23 9.90
C MET A 88 -0.67 -3.11 10.52
N GLU A 89 -0.99 -2.69 11.75
CA GLU A 89 -0.23 -1.67 12.49
C GLU A 89 1.22 -2.11 12.73
N LYS A 90 1.44 -3.39 13.01
CA LYS A 90 2.78 -3.98 13.18
C LYS A 90 3.63 -3.91 11.91
N GLU A 91 2.99 -3.94 10.74
CA GLU A 91 3.61 -3.75 9.43
C GLU A 91 3.73 -2.26 9.04
N GLY A 92 3.30 -1.35 9.90
CA GLY A 92 3.42 0.10 9.69
C GLY A 92 2.25 0.74 8.95
N TRP A 93 1.09 0.05 8.87
CA TRP A 93 -0.13 0.61 8.29
C TRP A 93 -0.89 1.47 9.30
N THR A 94 -1.48 2.56 8.82
CA THR A 94 -2.49 3.30 9.58
C THR A 94 -3.85 2.68 9.29
N VAL A 95 -4.52 2.15 10.32
CA VAL A 95 -5.78 1.42 10.16
C VAL A 95 -6.96 2.31 10.57
N THR A 96 -7.92 2.46 9.68
CA THR A 96 -9.26 3.00 9.96
C THR A 96 -10.24 1.85 10.01
N GLU A 97 -11.03 1.75 11.07
CA GLU A 97 -11.97 0.65 11.28
C GLU A 97 -13.41 1.05 10.97
N ALA A 98 -14.18 0.07 10.46
CA ALA A 98 -15.61 0.13 10.30
C ALA A 98 -16.25 -1.22 10.63
N GLU A 99 -17.37 -1.24 11.33
CA GLU A 99 -18.06 -2.45 11.76
C GLU A 99 -19.11 -2.96 10.77
N ASN A 100 -19.38 -2.22 9.72
CA ASN A 100 -20.26 -2.60 8.61
C ASN A 100 -19.98 -1.74 7.36
N GLY A 101 -20.60 -2.10 6.23
CA GLY A 101 -20.40 -1.40 4.97
C GLY A 101 -20.83 0.07 4.99
N ARG A 102 -21.90 0.42 5.74
CA ARG A 102 -22.38 1.80 5.84
C ARG A 102 -21.35 2.70 6.51
N ILE A 103 -20.83 2.28 7.66
CA ILE A 103 -19.74 3.01 8.35
C ILE A 103 -18.48 3.07 7.49
N GLY A 104 -18.18 1.98 6.75
CA GLY A 104 -17.09 1.96 5.79
C GLY A 104 -17.20 3.06 4.74
N LEU A 105 -18.37 3.26 4.15
CA LEU A 105 -18.63 4.35 3.20
C LEU A 105 -18.54 5.75 3.82
N GLU A 106 -18.93 5.90 5.08
CA GLU A 106 -18.77 7.16 5.83
C GLU A 106 -17.29 7.50 6.02
N ARG A 107 -16.46 6.51 6.42
CA ARG A 107 -15.00 6.69 6.56
C ARG A 107 -14.31 7.14 5.27
N LEU A 108 -14.78 6.67 4.11
CA LEU A 108 -14.26 7.12 2.82
C LEU A 108 -14.53 8.59 2.52
N THR A 109 -15.47 9.24 3.20
CA THR A 109 -15.69 10.70 3.09
C THR A 109 -14.67 11.50 3.89
N GLU A 110 -14.10 10.90 4.93
CA GLU A 110 -13.11 11.53 5.80
C GLU A 110 -11.70 11.44 5.19
N SER A 111 -11.36 10.26 4.63
CA SER A 111 -10.06 10.01 4.01
C SER A 111 -10.11 8.87 3.00
N ILE A 112 -9.33 8.98 1.93
CA ILE A 112 -9.20 7.94 0.91
C ILE A 112 -8.03 7.02 1.28
N PRO A 113 -8.28 5.72 1.59
CA PRO A 113 -7.24 4.78 1.95
C PRO A 113 -6.50 4.26 0.72
N ALA A 114 -5.29 3.74 0.92
CA ALA A 114 -4.52 3.06 -0.12
C ALA A 114 -5.04 1.64 -0.41
N LEU A 115 -5.77 1.04 0.54
CA LEU A 115 -6.28 -0.33 0.48
C LEU A 115 -7.57 -0.45 1.29
N ILE A 116 -8.47 -1.34 0.89
CA ILE A 116 -9.63 -1.76 1.69
C ILE A 116 -9.53 -3.27 1.96
N LEU A 117 -9.66 -3.65 3.24
CA LEU A 117 -9.91 -5.03 3.68
C LEU A 117 -11.39 -5.14 4.02
N LEU A 118 -12.11 -6.08 3.39
CA LEU A 118 -13.56 -6.15 3.43
C LEU A 118 -14.05 -7.55 3.76
N ASP A 119 -14.87 -7.70 4.81
CA ASP A 119 -15.74 -8.87 4.95
C ASP A 119 -16.98 -8.73 4.07
N LEU A 120 -17.50 -9.88 3.62
CA LEU A 120 -18.74 -9.93 2.86
C LEU A 120 -19.98 -10.08 3.76
N MET A 121 -19.84 -10.68 4.94
CA MET A 121 -20.94 -11.05 5.80
C MET A 121 -21.05 -10.12 7.01
N MET A 122 -21.72 -8.98 6.81
CA MET A 122 -21.89 -7.97 7.85
C MET A 122 -23.34 -7.52 7.96
N PRO A 123 -23.80 -7.08 9.17
CA PRO A 123 -25.12 -6.50 9.34
C PRO A 123 -25.26 -5.14 8.66
N GLU A 124 -26.48 -4.64 8.53
CA GLU A 124 -26.90 -3.36 7.94
C GLU A 124 -26.54 -3.22 6.45
N MET A 125 -25.27 -3.22 6.10
CA MET A 125 -24.79 -3.23 4.72
C MET A 125 -23.70 -4.28 4.59
N ASP A 126 -23.96 -5.31 3.80
CA ASP A 126 -23.02 -6.37 3.50
C ASP A 126 -21.88 -5.90 2.57
N GLY A 127 -20.84 -6.74 2.40
CA GLY A 127 -19.70 -6.38 1.56
C GLY A 127 -20.05 -6.24 0.07
N PHE A 128 -21.08 -6.91 -0.42
CA PHE A 128 -21.53 -6.75 -1.81
C PHE A 128 -22.21 -5.39 -2.02
N GLY A 129 -23.05 -4.95 -1.07
CA GLY A 129 -23.65 -3.61 -1.08
C GLY A 129 -22.59 -2.52 -0.98
N PHE A 130 -21.61 -2.71 -0.09
CA PHE A 130 -20.47 -1.81 0.02
C PHE A 130 -19.69 -1.68 -1.31
N MET A 131 -19.37 -2.81 -1.97
CA MET A 131 -18.67 -2.81 -3.26
C MET A 131 -19.46 -2.09 -4.34
N GLN A 132 -20.76 -2.31 -4.42
CA GLN A 132 -21.62 -1.64 -5.38
C GLN A 132 -21.57 -0.12 -5.21
N GLU A 133 -21.70 0.39 -4.00
CA GLU A 133 -21.63 1.83 -3.70
C GLU A 133 -20.22 2.38 -3.93
N LEU A 134 -19.17 1.65 -3.53
CA LEU A 134 -17.78 2.04 -3.74
C LEU A 134 -17.48 2.33 -5.22
N ARG A 135 -17.95 1.47 -6.13
CA ARG A 135 -17.68 1.58 -7.56
C ARG A 135 -18.41 2.76 -8.23
N THR A 136 -19.45 3.29 -7.61
CA THR A 136 -20.11 4.52 -8.09
C THR A 136 -19.34 5.79 -7.74
N ARG A 137 -18.40 5.74 -6.79
CA ARG A 137 -17.61 6.88 -6.31
C ARG A 137 -16.40 7.14 -7.19
N PRO A 138 -16.28 8.28 -7.87
CA PRO A 138 -15.14 8.56 -8.76
C PRO A 138 -13.79 8.62 -8.06
N ASP A 139 -13.77 9.04 -6.79
CA ASP A 139 -12.61 9.23 -5.92
C ASP A 139 -12.11 7.92 -5.28
N ALA A 140 -12.99 6.93 -5.15
CA ALA A 140 -12.72 5.70 -4.41
C ALA A 140 -12.81 4.41 -5.26
N ARG A 141 -13.43 4.45 -6.44
CA ARG A 141 -13.68 3.27 -7.29
C ARG A 141 -12.45 2.48 -7.72
N ASN A 142 -11.28 3.11 -7.70
CA ASN A 142 -10.03 2.48 -8.12
C ASN A 142 -9.20 1.95 -6.94
N ILE A 143 -9.68 2.11 -5.69
CA ILE A 143 -8.99 1.58 -4.52
C ILE A 143 -8.97 0.05 -4.62
N PRO A 144 -7.81 -0.61 -4.46
CA PRO A 144 -7.74 -2.07 -4.41
C PRO A 144 -8.50 -2.58 -3.18
N VAL A 145 -9.34 -3.61 -3.39
CA VAL A 145 -10.11 -4.26 -2.33
C VAL A 145 -9.67 -5.71 -2.21
N ILE A 146 -9.30 -6.13 -1.02
CA ILE A 146 -9.08 -7.54 -0.65
C ILE A 146 -10.30 -7.98 0.17
N VAL A 147 -10.98 -8.99 -0.32
CA VAL A 147 -12.07 -9.64 0.42
C VAL A 147 -11.50 -10.70 1.35
N ILE A 148 -11.88 -10.66 2.63
CA ILE A 148 -11.51 -11.65 3.66
C ILE A 148 -12.83 -12.15 4.26
N THR A 149 -13.26 -13.35 3.88
CA THR A 149 -14.58 -13.85 4.29
C THR A 149 -14.56 -15.30 4.76
N ALA A 150 -15.44 -15.62 5.71
CA ALA A 150 -15.73 -17.00 6.11
C ALA A 150 -16.77 -17.66 5.19
N LYS A 151 -17.44 -16.90 4.33
CA LYS A 151 -18.48 -17.40 3.42
C LYS A 151 -17.88 -18.29 2.34
N ASP A 152 -18.47 -19.46 2.14
CA ASP A 152 -18.23 -20.25 0.93
C ASP A 152 -18.88 -19.56 -0.27
N LEU A 153 -18.05 -19.05 -1.18
CA LEU A 153 -18.51 -18.27 -2.31
C LEU A 153 -19.13 -19.18 -3.39
N THR A 154 -20.36 -18.91 -3.75
CA THR A 154 -21.00 -19.51 -4.91
C THR A 154 -20.40 -18.99 -6.22
N ASP A 155 -20.69 -19.67 -7.33
CA ASP A 155 -20.24 -19.19 -8.66
C ASP A 155 -20.85 -17.83 -9.01
N ASP A 156 -22.02 -17.50 -8.46
CA ASP A 156 -22.67 -16.20 -8.61
C ASP A 156 -21.95 -15.12 -7.82
N ASP A 157 -21.59 -15.40 -6.57
CA ASP A 157 -20.78 -14.50 -5.74
C ASP A 157 -19.43 -14.19 -6.43
N ARG A 158 -18.76 -15.22 -6.96
CA ARG A 158 -17.50 -15.06 -7.69
C ARG A 158 -17.66 -14.20 -8.94
N ARG A 159 -18.76 -14.38 -9.68
CA ARG A 159 -19.05 -13.54 -10.86
C ARG A 159 -19.27 -12.08 -10.49
N ARG A 160 -19.97 -11.80 -9.38
CA ARG A 160 -20.21 -10.45 -8.87
C ARG A 160 -18.93 -9.74 -8.43
N LEU A 161 -17.97 -10.50 -7.91
CA LEU A 161 -16.67 -9.96 -7.45
C LEU A 161 -15.60 -9.94 -8.56
N ASN A 162 -15.83 -10.62 -9.68
CA ASN A 162 -14.85 -10.77 -10.75
C ASN A 162 -14.57 -9.41 -11.42
N GLY A 163 -13.29 -9.00 -11.40
CA GLY A 163 -12.85 -7.69 -11.90
C GLY A 163 -13.07 -6.53 -10.92
N GLU A 164 -13.83 -6.76 -9.82
CA GLU A 164 -14.16 -5.72 -8.84
C GLU A 164 -13.23 -5.73 -7.62
N VAL A 165 -12.61 -6.88 -7.34
CA VAL A 165 -11.72 -7.06 -6.20
C VAL A 165 -10.34 -7.53 -6.64
N ALA A 166 -9.30 -7.09 -5.94
CA ALA A 166 -7.93 -7.48 -6.23
C ALA A 166 -7.65 -8.93 -5.83
N ARG A 167 -8.18 -9.37 -4.69
CA ARG A 167 -8.04 -10.73 -4.14
C ARG A 167 -9.23 -11.13 -3.28
N ILE A 168 -9.43 -12.44 -3.17
CA ILE A 168 -10.40 -13.06 -2.27
C ILE A 168 -9.65 -14.07 -1.41
N LEU A 169 -9.71 -13.91 -0.10
CA LEU A 169 -9.07 -14.77 0.90
C LEU A 169 -10.13 -15.38 1.81
N GLN A 170 -9.99 -16.66 2.15
CA GLN A 170 -10.92 -17.34 3.02
C GLN A 170 -10.42 -17.32 4.46
N LYS A 171 -11.25 -16.84 5.40
CA LYS A 171 -10.96 -16.85 6.83
C LYS A 171 -10.70 -18.30 7.30
N GLY A 172 -9.60 -18.49 8.03
CA GLY A 172 -9.22 -19.81 8.54
C GLY A 172 -8.39 -20.69 7.60
N ALA A 173 -8.41 -20.43 6.27
CA ALA A 173 -7.54 -21.09 5.30
C ALA A 173 -6.29 -20.26 4.97
N THR A 174 -6.37 -18.95 5.18
CA THR A 174 -5.28 -18.00 4.90
C THR A 174 -4.68 -17.54 6.22
N SER A 175 -3.37 -17.71 6.39
CA SER A 175 -2.66 -17.16 7.56
C SER A 175 -2.52 -15.64 7.47
N THR A 176 -2.26 -14.99 8.61
CA THR A 176 -1.99 -13.55 8.63
C THR A 176 -0.76 -13.20 7.78
N ASP A 177 0.25 -14.07 7.75
CA ASP A 177 1.47 -13.87 6.94
C ASP A 177 1.17 -13.95 5.43
N ASP A 178 0.28 -14.86 5.01
CA ASP A 178 -0.18 -14.94 3.61
C ASP A 178 -0.97 -13.69 3.21
N LEU A 179 -1.85 -13.20 4.09
CA LEU A 179 -2.57 -11.94 3.87
C LEU A 179 -1.59 -10.77 3.68
N LEU A 180 -0.59 -10.64 4.55
CA LEU A 180 0.42 -9.59 4.46
C LEU A 180 1.26 -9.72 3.18
N ALA A 181 1.57 -10.95 2.74
CA ALA A 181 2.26 -11.19 1.47
C ALA A 181 1.41 -10.73 0.27
N GLU A 182 0.11 -11.01 0.26
CA GLU A 182 -0.82 -10.56 -0.78
C GLU A 182 -0.94 -9.03 -0.81
N ILE A 183 -1.08 -8.39 0.35
CA ILE A 183 -1.11 -6.92 0.46
C ILE A 183 0.15 -6.30 -0.14
N ARG A 184 1.34 -6.86 0.19
CA ARG A 184 2.62 -6.40 -0.38
C ARG A 184 2.70 -6.57 -1.89
N SER A 185 2.02 -7.56 -2.46
CA SER A 185 2.00 -7.80 -3.91
C SER A 185 1.11 -6.83 -4.67
N LEU A 186 0.03 -6.37 -4.04
CA LEU A 186 -0.99 -5.51 -4.66
C LEU A 186 -0.67 -4.03 -4.58
N ILE A 187 0.04 -3.64 -3.53
CA ILE A 187 0.55 -2.28 -3.41
C ILE A 187 2.02 -2.34 -3.76
N PRO A 188 2.36 -2.20 -5.05
CA PRO A 188 3.75 -2.15 -5.43
C PRO A 188 4.39 -1.03 -4.62
N HIS A 189 5.48 -1.36 -3.96
CA HIS A 189 6.38 -0.35 -3.42
C HIS A 189 6.71 0.55 -4.61
N GLN A 190 6.14 1.74 -4.66
CA GLN A 190 6.60 2.72 -5.63
C GLN A 190 8.09 2.91 -5.37
N THR A 191 8.85 2.28 -6.26
CA THR A 191 10.31 2.35 -6.36
C THR A 191 10.72 3.78 -6.67
#